data_d9d378cf0811679d20cf17bce4f51386
#
_entry.id   d9d378cf0811679d20cf17bce4f51386
#
_cell.length_a   1.000
_cell.length_b   1.000
_cell.length_c   1.000
_cell.angle_alpha   90.00
_cell.angle_beta   90.00
_cell.angle_gamma   90.00
#
_symmetry.space_group_name_H-M   'P 1'
#
loop_
_entity.id
_entity.type
_entity.pdbx_description
1 polymer ?
#
loop_
_entity_poly.entity_id
_entity_poly.type
_entity_poly.pdbx_seq_one_letter_code
_entity_poly.pdbx_strand_id
1 'polypeptide(L)'
;MKIRFNARRPALIRHAIGAVMASLLAACLAWPVKAQTVVDLQLVLAVDCSNSVNDVRFELQKLGYAEAFRNPQVMRAIASGAEQSIAVTFVQWTGPFHYVQAVPWTLINDSQSARAFADAIANSARELFGGSGTSISGAIDTGMLLLSQSPFKSRRRTIDISGDGRNSSGRSVVNARDDAVANGVTINGLPILSVDPILDRYFYSFVIGGPGAFMIPAANYENFADAVLKKLILEIAAKEDPPAMQNWGAVLARSP
;
A
#
# COMPACT_ATOMS: atom_id res chain seq x y z
N MET A 1 74.66 -48.22 0.39
CA MET A 1 74.03 -47.34 1.35
C MET A 1 72.72 -46.89 0.76
N LYS A 2 71.60 -47.57 1.17
CA LYS A 2 70.24 -47.30 0.59
C LYS A 2 69.50 -46.46 1.62
N ILE A 3 69.17 -45.21 1.24
CA ILE A 3 68.39 -44.31 2.07
C ILE A 3 66.88 -44.60 1.71
N ARG A 4 66.08 -45.05 2.71
CA ARG A 4 64.67 -45.26 2.65
C ARG A 4 64.00 -43.92 3.00
N PHE A 5 63.32 -43.29 2.04
CA PHE A 5 62.36 -42.20 2.30
C PHE A 5 61.05 -42.77 2.80
N ASN A 6 60.66 -42.38 4.01
CA ASN A 6 59.41 -42.81 4.63
C ASN A 6 58.32 -41.77 4.34
N ALA A 7 57.49 -42.03 3.34
CA ALA A 7 56.38 -41.16 2.95
C ALA A 7 55.13 -41.53 3.75
N ARG A 8 54.99 -40.97 4.94
CA ARG A 8 53.72 -41.02 5.66
C ARG A 8 53.35 -39.61 6.15
N ARG A 9 52.48 -38.92 5.39
CA ARG A 9 51.52 -37.90 5.86
C ARG A 9 50.81 -37.23 4.70
N PRO A 10 49.56 -37.68 4.30
CA PRO A 10 48.56 -36.69 3.88
C PRO A 10 47.12 -36.93 4.41
N ALA A 11 46.86 -37.93 5.27
CA ALA A 11 45.48 -38.23 5.66
C ALA A 11 44.86 -37.21 6.64
N LEU A 12 45.60 -36.70 7.59
CA LEU A 12 45.12 -35.79 8.64
C LEU A 12 44.70 -34.40 8.12
N ILE A 13 45.35 -33.90 7.06
CA ILE A 13 45.05 -32.57 6.51
C ILE A 13 43.72 -32.56 5.76
N ARG A 14 43.36 -33.66 5.07
CA ARG A 14 42.11 -33.77 4.32
C ARG A 14 40.86 -33.79 5.21
N HIS A 15 40.95 -34.36 6.39
CA HIS A 15 39.84 -34.40 7.36
C HIS A 15 39.64 -33.05 8.06
N ALA A 16 40.70 -32.31 8.32
CA ALA A 16 40.62 -30.97 8.91
C ALA A 16 39.96 -29.95 7.96
N ILE A 17 40.29 -29.98 6.68
CA ILE A 17 39.66 -29.09 5.64
C ILE A 17 38.17 -29.42 5.45
N GLY A 18 37.79 -30.70 5.46
CA GLY A 18 36.41 -31.14 5.35
C GLY A 18 35.54 -30.67 6.54
N ALA A 19 36.10 -30.74 7.76
CA ALA A 19 35.40 -30.30 8.98
C ALA A 19 35.18 -28.77 9.01
N VAL A 20 36.18 -27.99 8.59
CA VAL A 20 36.06 -26.51 8.51
C VAL A 20 35.06 -26.07 7.43
N MET A 21 35.06 -26.70 6.26
CA MET A 21 34.08 -26.44 5.19
C MET A 21 32.64 -26.80 5.61
N ALA A 22 32.45 -27.92 6.31
CA ALA A 22 31.12 -28.31 6.83
C ALA A 22 30.63 -27.35 7.92
N SER A 23 31.52 -26.84 8.78
CA SER A 23 31.19 -25.87 9.82
C SER A 23 30.85 -24.49 9.23
N LEU A 24 31.49 -24.06 8.15
CA LEU A 24 31.18 -22.81 7.43
C LEU A 24 29.87 -22.92 6.68
N LEU A 25 29.55 -24.08 6.09
CA LEU A 25 28.25 -24.29 5.40
C LEU A 25 27.09 -24.31 6.40
N ALA A 26 27.27 -24.90 7.60
CA ALA A 26 26.24 -24.89 8.65
C ALA A 26 26.00 -23.51 9.24
N ALA A 27 27.05 -22.66 9.33
CA ALA A 27 26.90 -21.28 9.80
C ALA A 27 26.14 -20.38 8.81
N CYS A 28 26.22 -20.64 7.50
CA CYS A 28 25.43 -19.91 6.48
C CYS A 28 23.94 -20.27 6.48
N LEU A 29 23.55 -21.41 7.03
CA LEU A 29 22.14 -21.85 7.10
C LEU A 29 21.39 -21.33 8.34
N ALA A 30 22.08 -20.69 9.28
CA ALA A 30 21.53 -20.22 10.56
C ALA A 30 21.21 -18.71 10.59
N TRP A 31 21.07 -18.05 9.45
CA TRP A 31 20.53 -16.70 9.48
C TRP A 31 19.05 -16.78 9.86
N PRO A 32 18.65 -16.11 10.97
CA PRO A 32 17.24 -16.13 11.37
C PRO A 32 16.43 -15.48 10.24
N VAL A 33 15.62 -16.26 9.56
CA VAL A 33 14.55 -15.72 8.71
C VAL A 33 13.65 -14.95 9.67
N LYS A 34 13.78 -13.62 9.65
CA LYS A 34 12.90 -12.76 10.46
C LYS A 34 11.46 -13.03 9.98
N ALA A 35 10.67 -13.69 10.82
CA ALA A 35 9.27 -13.91 10.52
C ALA A 35 8.61 -12.55 10.23
N GLN A 36 7.92 -12.43 9.09
CA GLN A 36 7.19 -11.20 8.78
C GLN A 36 6.07 -11.03 9.80
N THR A 37 5.93 -9.81 10.32
CA THR A 37 4.83 -9.46 11.24
C THR A 37 3.50 -9.60 10.50
N VAL A 38 2.57 -10.37 11.09
CA VAL A 38 1.21 -10.53 10.56
C VAL A 38 0.36 -9.34 11.04
N VAL A 39 -0.46 -8.80 10.15
CA VAL A 39 -1.36 -7.68 10.41
C VAL A 39 -2.73 -7.95 9.76
N ASP A 40 -3.78 -7.28 10.24
CA ASP A 40 -5.15 -7.44 9.69
C ASP A 40 -5.27 -6.90 8.26
N LEU A 41 -4.50 -5.86 7.91
CA LEU A 41 -4.56 -5.19 6.62
C LEU A 41 -3.19 -4.63 6.23
N GLN A 42 -2.79 -4.85 4.96
CA GLN A 42 -1.76 -4.06 4.29
C GLN A 42 -2.45 -3.04 3.39
N LEU A 43 -2.21 -1.75 3.65
CA LEU A 43 -2.88 -0.63 2.98
C LEU A 43 -1.87 0.30 2.30
N VAL A 44 -1.98 0.45 1.00
CA VAL A 44 -1.27 1.46 0.22
C VAL A 44 -2.20 2.64 0.00
N LEU A 45 -1.89 3.79 0.58
CA LEU A 45 -2.59 5.06 0.33
C LEU A 45 -1.89 5.75 -0.85
N ALA A 46 -2.47 5.64 -2.03
CA ALA A 46 -1.92 6.23 -3.25
C ALA A 46 -2.64 7.56 -3.55
N VAL A 47 -1.94 8.67 -3.36
CA VAL A 47 -2.48 10.03 -3.37
C VAL A 47 -2.00 10.78 -4.60
N ASP A 48 -2.93 11.29 -5.38
CA ASP A 48 -2.68 12.07 -6.59
C ASP A 48 -2.01 13.40 -6.26
N CYS A 49 -0.88 13.67 -6.90
CA CYS A 49 -0.20 14.96 -6.90
C CYS A 49 0.07 15.48 -8.32
N SER A 50 -0.75 15.05 -9.30
CA SER A 50 -0.69 15.51 -10.70
C SER A 50 -0.96 17.01 -10.82
N ASN A 51 -0.80 17.56 -12.03
CA ASN A 51 -0.85 18.99 -12.25
C ASN A 51 -2.21 19.66 -11.93
N SER A 52 -3.31 18.91 -11.93
CA SER A 52 -4.63 19.41 -11.50
C SER A 52 -4.70 19.65 -9.99
N VAL A 53 -3.84 18.96 -9.22
CA VAL A 53 -3.71 19.10 -7.77
C VAL A 53 -2.65 20.15 -7.47
N ASN A 54 -3.05 21.40 -7.22
CA ASN A 54 -2.14 22.45 -6.78
C ASN A 54 -1.71 22.25 -5.32
N ASP A 55 -0.80 23.13 -4.82
CA ASP A 55 -0.27 22.99 -3.45
C ASP A 55 -1.36 23.03 -2.37
N VAL A 56 -2.36 23.91 -2.52
CA VAL A 56 -3.48 24.02 -1.56
C VAL A 56 -4.30 22.72 -1.54
N ARG A 57 -4.64 22.17 -2.69
CA ARG A 57 -5.37 20.93 -2.83
C ARG A 57 -4.59 19.74 -2.28
N PHE A 58 -3.28 19.70 -2.53
CA PHE A 58 -2.41 18.66 -1.98
C PHE A 58 -2.32 18.74 -0.46
N GLU A 59 -2.19 19.94 0.11
CA GLU A 59 -2.21 20.12 1.57
C GLU A 59 -3.53 19.66 2.19
N LEU A 60 -4.68 19.94 1.57
CA LEU A 60 -5.98 19.46 2.04
C LEU A 60 -6.07 17.93 2.04
N GLN A 61 -5.55 17.25 1.00
CA GLN A 61 -5.48 15.79 0.99
C GLN A 61 -4.59 15.27 2.13
N LYS A 62 -3.39 15.79 2.24
CA LYS A 62 -2.39 15.39 3.24
C LYS A 62 -2.93 15.55 4.66
N LEU A 63 -3.49 16.73 4.95
CA LEU A 63 -4.09 17.02 6.25
C LEU A 63 -5.31 16.13 6.53
N GLY A 64 -6.13 15.85 5.53
CA GLY A 64 -7.27 14.94 5.67
C GLY A 64 -6.85 13.54 6.11
N TYR A 65 -5.81 12.97 5.49
CA TYR A 65 -5.25 11.69 5.93
C TYR A 65 -4.66 11.77 7.34
N ALA A 66 -3.87 12.80 7.64
CA ALA A 66 -3.26 12.96 8.96
C ALA A 66 -4.32 13.06 10.06
N GLU A 67 -5.37 13.87 9.87
CA GLU A 67 -6.48 13.99 10.81
C GLU A 67 -7.24 12.68 10.99
N ALA A 68 -7.47 11.93 9.91
CA ALA A 68 -8.13 10.63 10.00
C ALA A 68 -7.35 9.63 10.87
N PHE A 69 -6.01 9.56 10.73
CA PHE A 69 -5.19 8.70 11.60
C PHE A 69 -5.07 9.18 13.05
N ARG A 70 -5.33 10.46 13.34
CA ARG A 70 -5.45 10.97 14.70
C ARG A 70 -6.82 10.70 15.34
N ASN A 71 -7.80 10.31 14.52
CA ASN A 71 -9.18 10.12 14.99
C ASN A 71 -9.32 8.83 15.80
N PRO A 72 -9.91 8.87 17.03
CA PRO A 72 -10.10 7.68 17.85
C PRO A 72 -10.96 6.58 17.20
N GLN A 73 -11.81 6.92 16.22
CA GLN A 73 -12.64 5.94 15.52
C GLN A 73 -11.78 5.01 14.64
N VAL A 74 -10.74 5.53 14.00
CA VAL A 74 -9.78 4.73 13.24
C VAL A 74 -9.05 3.76 14.16
N MET A 75 -8.61 4.21 15.34
CA MET A 75 -7.98 3.33 16.33
C MET A 75 -8.93 2.23 16.83
N ARG A 76 -10.22 2.56 17.05
CA ARG A 76 -11.22 1.54 17.40
C ARG A 76 -11.41 0.51 16.28
N ALA A 77 -11.41 0.95 15.02
CA ALA A 77 -11.50 0.04 13.89
C ALA A 77 -10.28 -0.91 13.84
N ILE A 78 -9.05 -0.38 14.03
CA ILE A 78 -7.82 -1.21 14.10
C ILE A 78 -7.90 -2.22 15.25
N ALA A 79 -8.28 -1.77 16.44
CA ALA A 79 -8.38 -2.62 17.64
C ALA A 79 -9.47 -3.70 17.52
N SER A 80 -10.41 -3.59 16.59
CA SER A 80 -11.44 -4.61 16.35
C SER A 80 -10.99 -5.80 15.50
N GLY A 81 -9.80 -5.73 14.89
CA GLY A 81 -9.21 -6.81 14.11
C GLY A 81 -8.61 -7.91 14.97
N ALA A 82 -8.30 -9.06 14.35
CA ALA A 82 -7.72 -10.21 15.05
C ALA A 82 -6.28 -9.94 15.52
N GLU A 83 -5.50 -9.27 14.67
CA GLU A 83 -4.11 -8.88 14.96
C GLU A 83 -4.02 -7.51 15.64
N GLN A 84 -5.15 -6.79 15.73
CA GLN A 84 -5.25 -5.44 16.30
C GLN A 84 -4.21 -4.47 15.73
N SER A 85 -3.83 -4.69 14.49
CA SER A 85 -2.77 -3.93 13.82
C SER A 85 -2.96 -3.91 12.31
N ILE A 86 -2.52 -2.81 11.69
CA ILE A 86 -2.46 -2.66 10.24
C ILE A 86 -1.06 -2.19 9.82
N ALA A 87 -0.66 -2.49 8.60
CA ALA A 87 0.52 -1.92 7.98
C ALA A 87 0.09 -0.94 6.88
N VAL A 88 0.56 0.29 6.95
CA VAL A 88 0.16 1.36 6.02
C VAL A 88 1.39 2.02 5.43
N THR A 89 1.29 2.44 4.18
CA THR A 89 2.27 3.29 3.50
C THR A 89 1.57 4.41 2.74
N PHE A 90 2.23 5.58 2.62
CA PHE A 90 1.69 6.74 1.92
C PHE A 90 2.54 7.05 0.69
N VAL A 91 1.90 7.11 -0.47
CA VAL A 91 2.55 7.23 -1.79
C VAL A 91 1.97 8.41 -2.54
N GLN A 92 2.83 9.30 -3.03
CA GLN A 92 2.47 10.34 -3.96
C GLN A 92 2.71 9.85 -5.38
N TRP A 93 1.78 10.10 -6.30
CA TRP A 93 1.87 9.65 -7.69
C TRP A 93 1.33 10.70 -8.67
N THR A 94 1.76 10.61 -9.93
CA THR A 94 1.25 11.40 -11.05
C THR A 94 1.24 10.58 -12.35
N GLY A 95 2.25 10.70 -13.20
CA GLY A 95 2.39 9.94 -14.45
C GLY A 95 2.85 8.49 -14.23
N PRO A 96 2.96 7.70 -15.32
CA PRO A 96 3.56 6.37 -15.27
C PRO A 96 4.98 6.48 -14.73
N PHE A 97 5.37 5.62 -13.80
CA PHE A 97 6.72 5.58 -13.19
C PHE A 97 7.10 6.82 -12.34
N HIS A 98 6.19 7.78 -12.17
CA HIS A 98 6.41 8.96 -11.33
C HIS A 98 5.67 8.79 -10.00
N TYR A 99 6.37 8.28 -9.00
CA TYR A 99 5.85 8.10 -7.65
C TYR A 99 6.96 8.25 -6.62
N VAL A 100 6.58 8.60 -5.41
CA VAL A 100 7.44 8.60 -4.23
C VAL A 100 6.69 7.96 -3.07
N GLN A 101 7.31 6.99 -2.41
CA GLN A 101 6.85 6.48 -1.14
C GLN A 101 7.21 7.50 -0.04
N ALA A 102 6.34 8.48 0.15
CA ALA A 102 6.60 9.61 1.04
C ALA A 102 6.61 9.21 2.52
N VAL A 103 5.81 8.20 2.91
CA VAL A 103 5.92 7.56 4.22
C VAL A 103 6.09 6.05 4.01
N PRO A 104 7.18 5.45 4.50
CA PRO A 104 7.43 4.02 4.33
C PRO A 104 6.41 3.17 5.08
N TRP A 105 6.41 1.85 4.82
CA TRP A 105 5.58 0.91 5.56
C TRP A 105 5.71 1.08 7.07
N THR A 106 4.61 1.39 7.72
CA THR A 106 4.52 1.67 9.16
C THR A 106 3.49 0.74 9.78
N LEU A 107 3.88 0.08 10.87
CA LEU A 107 2.95 -0.68 11.71
C LEU A 107 2.16 0.29 12.57
N ILE A 108 0.83 0.16 12.52
CA ILE A 108 -0.09 0.91 13.39
C ILE A 108 -0.87 -0.08 14.25
N ASN A 109 -0.60 -0.06 15.56
CA ASN A 109 -1.21 -0.93 16.55
C ASN A 109 -1.62 -0.20 17.84
N ASP A 110 -1.29 1.10 17.94
CA ASP A 110 -1.66 1.95 19.05
C ASP A 110 -1.79 3.43 18.63
N SER A 111 -2.27 4.26 19.56
CA SER A 111 -2.45 5.69 19.30
C SER A 111 -1.14 6.45 19.13
N GLN A 112 0.00 5.92 19.57
CA GLN A 112 1.30 6.54 19.39
C GLN A 112 1.80 6.33 17.97
N SER A 113 1.76 5.09 17.47
CA SER A 113 2.13 4.74 16.10
C SER A 113 1.20 5.42 15.08
N ALA A 114 -0.11 5.51 15.37
CA ALA A 114 -1.06 6.24 14.52
C ALA A 114 -0.73 7.74 14.43
N ARG A 115 -0.43 8.39 15.56
CA ARG A 115 0.00 9.79 15.56
C ARG A 115 1.34 9.99 14.85
N ALA A 116 2.31 9.11 15.07
CA ALA A 116 3.60 9.19 14.37
C ALA A 116 3.45 9.08 12.85
N PHE A 117 2.57 8.19 12.37
CA PHE A 117 2.25 8.06 10.95
C PHE A 117 1.53 9.32 10.43
N ALA A 118 0.55 9.85 11.16
CA ALA A 118 -0.13 11.10 10.83
C ALA A 118 0.85 12.29 10.72
N ASP A 119 1.79 12.40 11.66
CA ASP A 119 2.81 13.44 11.66
C ASP A 119 3.77 13.29 10.49
N ALA A 120 4.14 12.05 10.14
CA ALA A 120 4.97 11.78 8.97
C ALA A 120 4.26 12.18 7.66
N ILE A 121 2.95 11.93 7.53
CA ILE A 121 2.15 12.43 6.40
C ILE A 121 2.13 13.95 6.40
N ALA A 122 1.76 14.58 7.52
CA ALA A 122 1.63 16.03 7.62
C ALA A 122 2.93 16.78 7.29
N ASN A 123 4.08 16.20 7.62
CA ASN A 123 5.41 16.77 7.37
C ASN A 123 6.01 16.34 6.03
N SER A 124 5.36 15.45 5.26
CA SER A 124 5.88 15.07 3.95
C SER A 124 5.79 16.23 2.96
N ALA A 125 6.87 16.46 2.22
CA ALA A 125 6.88 17.44 1.13
C ALA A 125 6.00 16.95 -0.03
N ARG A 126 5.42 17.88 -0.78
CA ARG A 126 4.84 17.57 -2.09
C ARG A 126 5.95 17.31 -3.08
N GLU A 127 5.92 16.19 -3.75
CA GLU A 127 6.84 15.91 -4.84
C GLU A 127 6.37 16.57 -6.13
N LEU A 128 7.27 17.33 -6.75
CA LEU A 128 7.04 17.96 -8.04
C LEU A 128 7.68 17.11 -9.14
N PHE A 129 6.89 16.22 -9.71
CA PHE A 129 7.35 15.39 -10.83
C PHE A 129 7.36 16.24 -12.11
N GLY A 130 8.47 16.26 -12.83
CA GLY A 130 8.62 16.99 -14.10
C GLY A 130 7.82 16.40 -15.27
N GLY A 131 6.85 15.52 -15.02
CA GLY A 131 6.02 14.85 -16.00
C GLY A 131 4.58 15.36 -16.02
N SER A 132 3.90 15.13 -17.13
CA SER A 132 2.49 15.46 -17.31
C SER A 132 1.64 14.18 -17.34
N GLY A 133 0.39 14.32 -16.90
CA GLY A 133 -0.63 13.28 -16.96
C GLY A 133 -0.93 12.63 -15.61
N THR A 134 -2.08 11.99 -15.58
CA THR A 134 -2.61 11.25 -14.44
C THR A 134 -2.56 9.76 -14.79
N SER A 135 -1.80 8.97 -14.05
CA SER A 135 -1.68 7.52 -14.29
C SER A 135 -2.19 6.71 -13.11
N ILE A 136 -3.51 6.51 -13.06
CA ILE A 136 -4.12 5.60 -12.10
C ILE A 136 -3.55 4.19 -12.26
N SER A 137 -3.34 3.74 -13.52
CA SER A 137 -2.70 2.45 -13.78
C SER A 137 -1.29 2.36 -13.21
N GLY A 138 -0.50 3.44 -13.29
CA GLY A 138 0.83 3.52 -12.68
C GLY A 138 0.78 3.50 -11.15
N ALA A 139 -0.23 4.15 -10.54
CA ALA A 139 -0.46 4.11 -9.10
C ALA A 139 -0.81 2.68 -8.63
N ILE A 140 -1.64 1.95 -9.38
CA ILE A 140 -1.95 0.54 -9.11
C ILE A 140 -0.69 -0.32 -9.21
N ASP A 141 0.08 -0.19 -10.30
CA ASP A 141 1.32 -0.96 -10.51
C ASP A 141 2.35 -0.69 -9.39
N THR A 142 2.48 0.57 -8.98
CA THR A 142 3.31 0.96 -7.83
C THR A 142 2.81 0.33 -6.53
N GLY A 143 1.51 0.37 -6.28
CA GLY A 143 0.91 -0.28 -5.11
C GLY A 143 1.18 -1.77 -5.06
N MET A 144 1.08 -2.46 -6.20
CA MET A 144 1.43 -3.88 -6.34
C MET A 144 2.90 -4.15 -6.03
N LEU A 145 3.80 -3.31 -6.54
CA LEU A 145 5.23 -3.40 -6.24
C LEU A 145 5.49 -3.24 -4.73
N LEU A 146 4.92 -2.21 -4.11
CA LEU A 146 5.11 -1.95 -2.68
C LEU A 146 4.53 -3.06 -1.80
N LEU A 147 3.36 -3.62 -2.16
CA LEU A 147 2.79 -4.77 -1.47
C LEU A 147 3.70 -6.01 -1.54
N SER A 148 4.35 -6.23 -2.69
CA SER A 148 5.30 -7.34 -2.87
C SER A 148 6.58 -7.19 -2.04
N GLN A 149 6.98 -5.95 -1.74
CA GLN A 149 8.18 -5.60 -0.98
C GLN A 149 7.88 -5.32 0.50
N SER A 150 6.63 -5.43 0.92
CA SER A 150 6.23 -5.13 2.29
C SER A 150 6.90 -6.08 3.30
N PRO A 151 7.44 -5.55 4.42
CA PRO A 151 7.99 -6.38 5.50
C PRO A 151 6.90 -7.05 6.35
N PHE A 152 5.63 -6.81 6.04
CA PHE A 152 4.45 -7.33 6.75
C PHE A 152 3.76 -8.41 5.92
N LYS A 153 2.87 -9.18 6.56
CA LYS A 153 1.95 -10.13 5.91
C LYS A 153 0.52 -9.86 6.33
N SER A 154 -0.38 -9.92 5.37
CA SER A 154 -1.82 -9.90 5.60
C SER A 154 -2.55 -10.71 4.53
N ARG A 155 -3.71 -11.26 4.87
CA ARG A 155 -4.66 -11.82 3.89
C ARG A 155 -5.37 -10.70 3.13
N ARG A 156 -5.58 -9.55 3.79
CA ARG A 156 -6.21 -8.38 3.20
C ARG A 156 -5.14 -7.40 2.72
N ARG A 157 -5.07 -7.22 1.41
CA ARG A 157 -4.13 -6.31 0.75
C ARG A 157 -4.92 -5.32 -0.09
N THR A 158 -4.80 -4.05 0.22
CA THR A 158 -5.61 -3.01 -0.42
C THR A 158 -4.73 -1.89 -0.96
N ILE A 159 -5.07 -1.41 -2.15
CA ILE A 159 -4.58 -0.16 -2.72
C ILE A 159 -5.74 0.82 -2.74
N ASP A 160 -5.60 1.92 -2.02
CA ASP A 160 -6.57 3.01 -1.97
C ASP A 160 -6.11 4.14 -2.89
N ILE A 161 -6.86 4.41 -3.96
CA ILE A 161 -6.53 5.43 -4.95
C ILE A 161 -7.37 6.68 -4.69
N SER A 162 -6.72 7.81 -4.38
CA SER A 162 -7.37 9.13 -4.36
C SER A 162 -6.86 10.03 -5.49
N GLY A 163 -7.77 10.79 -6.12
CA GLY A 163 -7.41 11.70 -7.20
C GLY A 163 -8.63 12.42 -7.79
N ASP A 164 -8.36 13.49 -8.58
CA ASP A 164 -9.38 14.37 -9.19
C ASP A 164 -9.49 14.21 -10.71
N GLY A 165 -8.79 13.20 -11.30
CA GLY A 165 -8.75 12.99 -12.74
C GLY A 165 -8.86 11.53 -13.17
N ARG A 166 -9.19 11.34 -14.46
CA ARG A 166 -9.19 10.02 -15.10
C ARG A 166 -7.78 9.60 -15.49
N ASN A 167 -7.59 8.31 -15.72
CA ASN A 167 -6.33 7.80 -16.28
C ASN A 167 -6.10 8.39 -17.67
N SER A 168 -5.12 9.28 -17.80
CA SER A 168 -4.78 9.97 -19.06
C SER A 168 -3.43 9.52 -19.63
N SER A 169 -2.67 8.72 -18.87
CA SER A 169 -1.36 8.23 -19.28
C SER A 169 -1.07 6.83 -18.70
N GLY A 170 -0.09 6.16 -19.24
CA GLY A 170 0.23 4.78 -18.86
C GLY A 170 -0.61 3.74 -19.59
N ARG A 171 -0.67 2.53 -19.03
CA ARG A 171 -1.44 1.42 -19.60
C ARG A 171 -2.94 1.53 -19.29
N SER A 172 -3.74 0.62 -19.83
CA SER A 172 -5.15 0.50 -19.48
C SER A 172 -5.34 0.34 -17.96
N VAL A 173 -6.15 1.20 -17.37
CA VAL A 173 -6.49 1.12 -15.93
C VAL A 173 -7.25 -0.17 -15.62
N VAL A 174 -8.11 -0.63 -16.53
CA VAL A 174 -8.84 -1.89 -16.40
C VAL A 174 -7.86 -3.07 -16.31
N ASN A 175 -6.86 -3.11 -17.19
CA ASN A 175 -5.86 -4.17 -17.15
C ASN A 175 -5.04 -4.12 -15.84
N ALA A 176 -4.66 -2.92 -15.37
CA ALA A 176 -3.94 -2.77 -14.12
C ALA A 176 -4.77 -3.26 -12.92
N ARG A 177 -6.06 -2.87 -12.87
CA ARG A 177 -7.00 -3.34 -11.86
C ARG A 177 -7.17 -4.86 -11.90
N ASP A 178 -7.41 -5.42 -13.08
CA ASP A 178 -7.68 -6.86 -13.22
C ASP A 178 -6.47 -7.70 -12.85
N ASP A 179 -5.25 -7.25 -13.19
CA ASP A 179 -3.99 -7.87 -12.74
C ASP A 179 -3.87 -7.84 -11.21
N ALA A 180 -4.18 -6.71 -10.57
CA ALA A 180 -4.12 -6.59 -9.11
C ALA A 180 -5.14 -7.52 -8.44
N VAL A 181 -6.37 -7.57 -8.95
CA VAL A 181 -7.45 -8.45 -8.46
C VAL A 181 -7.08 -9.91 -8.63
N ALA A 182 -6.52 -10.30 -9.76
CA ALA A 182 -6.03 -11.67 -10.01
C ALA A 182 -4.93 -12.09 -9.02
N ASN A 183 -4.18 -11.12 -8.47
CA ASN A 183 -3.18 -11.34 -7.43
C ASN A 183 -3.75 -11.19 -6.01
N GLY A 184 -5.08 -11.14 -5.83
CA GLY A 184 -5.74 -11.06 -4.54
C GLY A 184 -5.58 -9.71 -3.84
N VAL A 185 -5.48 -8.62 -4.60
CA VAL A 185 -5.44 -7.24 -4.09
C VAL A 185 -6.76 -6.56 -4.40
N THR A 186 -7.32 -5.90 -3.39
CA THR A 186 -8.50 -5.05 -3.55
C THR A 186 -8.09 -3.64 -3.89
N ILE A 187 -8.76 -3.01 -4.85
CA ILE A 187 -8.57 -1.61 -5.20
C ILE A 187 -9.82 -0.83 -4.78
N ASN A 188 -9.63 0.08 -3.86
CA ASN A 188 -10.65 1.03 -3.41
C ASN A 188 -10.37 2.43 -3.97
N GLY A 189 -11.38 3.31 -3.94
CA GLY A 189 -11.27 4.63 -4.54
C GLY A 189 -11.79 5.76 -3.67
N LEU A 190 -11.17 6.93 -3.82
CA LEU A 190 -11.63 8.20 -3.30
C LEU A 190 -11.56 9.24 -4.42
N PRO A 191 -12.54 9.23 -5.36
CA PRO A 191 -12.60 10.26 -6.40
C PRO A 191 -12.97 11.62 -5.81
N ILE A 192 -12.26 12.68 -6.23
CA ILE A 192 -12.52 14.07 -5.84
C ILE A 192 -13.21 14.76 -7.03
N LEU A 193 -14.47 15.16 -6.85
CA LEU A 193 -15.33 15.60 -7.95
C LEU A 193 -15.14 17.06 -8.39
N SER A 194 -14.10 17.74 -7.86
CA SER A 194 -13.85 19.16 -8.13
C SER A 194 -13.58 19.52 -9.60
N VAL A 195 -13.02 18.59 -10.37
CA VAL A 195 -12.59 18.80 -11.77
C VAL A 195 -13.54 18.05 -12.72
N ASP A 196 -13.89 16.82 -12.38
CA ASP A 196 -14.80 15.96 -13.15
C ASP A 196 -15.99 15.56 -12.25
N PRO A 197 -17.19 16.17 -12.40
CA PRO A 197 -18.33 15.90 -11.55
C PRO A 197 -18.89 14.46 -11.65
N ILE A 198 -18.47 13.69 -12.65
CA ILE A 198 -18.86 12.28 -12.84
C ILE A 198 -17.69 11.31 -12.70
N LEU A 199 -16.62 11.73 -12.02
CA LEU A 199 -15.43 10.90 -11.81
C LEU A 199 -15.74 9.66 -10.97
N ASP A 200 -16.71 9.73 -10.08
CA ASP A 200 -17.23 8.60 -9.31
C ASP A 200 -17.70 7.45 -10.21
N ARG A 201 -18.42 7.75 -11.30
CA ARG A 201 -18.86 6.75 -12.28
C ARG A 201 -17.67 6.10 -12.99
N TYR A 202 -16.64 6.89 -13.30
CA TYR A 202 -15.42 6.39 -13.89
C TYR A 202 -14.67 5.45 -12.92
N PHE A 203 -14.53 5.86 -11.66
CA PHE A 203 -13.90 5.01 -10.63
C PHE A 203 -14.67 3.71 -10.44
N TYR A 204 -16.00 3.78 -10.35
CA TYR A 204 -16.85 2.60 -10.23
C TYR A 204 -16.68 1.62 -11.40
N SER A 205 -16.65 2.12 -12.62
CA SER A 205 -16.63 1.28 -13.82
C SER A 205 -15.25 0.72 -14.15
N PHE A 206 -14.18 1.48 -13.85
CA PHE A 206 -12.86 1.17 -14.40
C PHE A 206 -11.74 1.04 -13.36
N VAL A 207 -11.87 1.64 -12.17
CA VAL A 207 -10.77 1.73 -11.21
C VAL A 207 -10.91 0.72 -10.08
N ILE A 208 -12.03 0.73 -9.35
CA ILE A 208 -12.22 -0.15 -8.20
C ILE A 208 -12.40 -1.60 -8.64
N GLY A 209 -11.93 -2.55 -7.82
CA GLY A 209 -12.05 -3.97 -8.12
C GLY A 209 -11.55 -4.85 -6.98
N GLY A 210 -11.93 -6.12 -7.03
CA GLY A 210 -11.60 -7.11 -6.01
C GLY A 210 -12.71 -7.31 -4.98
N PRO A 211 -12.53 -8.29 -4.06
CA PRO A 211 -13.55 -8.62 -3.06
C PRO A 211 -13.85 -7.43 -2.15
N GLY A 212 -15.13 -7.05 -2.07
CA GLY A 212 -15.57 -5.94 -1.22
C GLY A 212 -15.09 -4.55 -1.63
N ALA A 213 -14.59 -4.38 -2.86
CA ALA A 213 -14.15 -3.09 -3.37
C ALA A 213 -15.25 -2.02 -3.29
N PHE A 214 -14.89 -0.84 -2.85
CA PHE A 214 -15.80 0.29 -2.70
C PHE A 214 -15.09 1.62 -2.93
N MET A 215 -15.86 2.68 -3.04
CA MET A 215 -15.36 4.04 -3.08
C MET A 215 -16.20 4.97 -2.23
N ILE A 216 -15.59 6.04 -1.76
CA ILE A 216 -16.25 7.18 -1.12
C ILE A 216 -15.88 8.42 -1.91
N PRO A 217 -16.81 9.04 -2.67
CA PRO A 217 -16.51 10.27 -3.37
C PRO A 217 -16.42 11.45 -2.41
N ALA A 218 -15.45 12.34 -2.61
CA ALA A 218 -15.41 13.67 -2.02
C ALA A 218 -15.97 14.68 -3.03
N ALA A 219 -16.97 15.48 -2.62
CA ALA A 219 -17.54 16.47 -3.50
C ALA A 219 -16.52 17.51 -3.97
N ASN A 220 -15.59 17.86 -3.09
CA ASN A 220 -14.47 18.76 -3.33
C ASN A 220 -13.33 18.47 -2.33
N TYR A 221 -12.28 19.29 -2.35
CA TYR A 221 -11.14 19.14 -1.45
C TYR A 221 -11.45 19.51 0.00
N GLU A 222 -12.42 20.41 0.22
CA GLU A 222 -12.88 20.80 1.56
C GLU A 222 -13.61 19.65 2.27
N ASN A 223 -14.29 18.77 1.51
CA ASN A 223 -14.96 17.58 2.03
C ASN A 223 -14.06 16.34 2.09
N PHE A 224 -12.81 16.46 1.66
CA PHE A 224 -11.90 15.32 1.54
C PHE A 224 -11.63 14.65 2.90
N ALA A 225 -11.41 15.42 3.96
CA ALA A 225 -11.12 14.89 5.29
C ALA A 225 -12.25 13.99 5.83
N ASP A 226 -13.52 14.40 5.66
CA ASP A 226 -14.67 13.60 6.06
C ASP A 226 -14.78 12.31 5.24
N ALA A 227 -14.52 12.39 3.94
CA ALA A 227 -14.55 11.24 3.03
C ALA A 227 -13.46 10.23 3.39
N VAL A 228 -12.22 10.68 3.64
CA VAL A 228 -11.09 9.83 4.09
C VAL A 228 -11.40 9.16 5.42
N LEU A 229 -11.87 9.92 6.42
CA LEU A 229 -12.19 9.35 7.73
C LEU A 229 -13.21 8.22 7.61
N LYS A 230 -14.32 8.48 6.93
CA LYS A 230 -15.37 7.49 6.69
C LYS A 230 -14.83 6.28 5.95
N LYS A 231 -14.02 6.50 4.90
CA LYS A 231 -13.45 5.46 4.08
C LYS A 231 -12.50 4.58 4.87
N LEU A 232 -11.55 5.15 5.61
CA LEU A 232 -10.59 4.41 6.42
C LEU A 232 -11.28 3.54 7.49
N ILE A 233 -12.31 4.07 8.17
CA ILE A 233 -13.06 3.28 9.16
C ILE A 233 -13.68 2.05 8.50
N LEU A 234 -14.35 2.20 7.35
CA LEU A 234 -14.99 1.09 6.62
C LEU A 234 -13.95 0.08 6.12
N GLU A 235 -12.85 0.57 5.57
CA GLU A 235 -11.79 -0.26 5.01
C GLU A 235 -11.06 -1.10 6.06
N ILE A 236 -10.77 -0.50 7.21
CA ILE A 236 -10.10 -1.18 8.32
C ILE A 236 -11.04 -2.16 9.00
N ALA A 237 -12.30 -1.75 9.28
CA ALA A 237 -13.29 -2.57 9.96
C ALA A 237 -13.88 -3.70 9.09
N ALA A 238 -13.66 -3.71 7.77
CA ALA A 238 -14.12 -4.78 6.90
C ALA A 238 -13.55 -6.13 7.38
N LYS A 239 -14.45 -7.13 7.55
CA LYS A 239 -14.05 -8.50 7.89
C LYS A 239 -13.67 -9.26 6.61
N GLU A 240 -13.03 -10.43 6.75
CA GLU A 240 -12.61 -11.27 5.62
C GLU A 240 -13.76 -11.68 4.69
N ASP A 241 -15.01 -11.70 5.18
CA ASP A 241 -16.22 -11.85 4.37
C ASP A 241 -16.80 -10.47 4.08
N PRO A 242 -16.59 -9.90 2.89
CA PRO A 242 -17.22 -8.64 2.53
C PRO A 242 -18.74 -8.84 2.46
N PRO A 243 -19.56 -7.90 2.97
CA PRO A 243 -20.97 -7.89 2.64
C PRO A 243 -21.10 -7.86 1.12
N ALA A 244 -21.99 -8.71 0.57
CA ALA A 244 -22.29 -8.75 -0.84
C ALA A 244 -22.46 -7.32 -1.36
N MET A 245 -21.82 -7.02 -2.51
CA MET A 245 -21.76 -5.69 -3.12
C MET A 245 -23.05 -4.91 -2.86
N GLN A 246 -22.95 -3.86 -2.05
CA GLN A 246 -24.08 -2.91 -1.94
C GLN A 246 -24.35 -2.40 -3.36
N ASN A 247 -25.61 -2.48 -3.77
CA ASN A 247 -26.06 -2.16 -5.12
C ASN A 247 -25.97 -0.63 -5.35
N TRP A 248 -24.77 -0.13 -5.60
CA TRP A 248 -24.46 1.27 -5.84
C TRP A 248 -25.23 1.82 -7.06
N GLY A 249 -25.66 0.94 -7.98
CA GLY A 249 -26.53 1.30 -9.07
C GLY A 249 -27.86 1.93 -8.60
N ALA A 250 -28.35 1.56 -7.42
CA ALA A 250 -29.54 2.16 -6.84
C ALA A 250 -29.29 3.53 -6.18
N VAL A 251 -28.05 3.79 -5.76
CA VAL A 251 -27.64 5.08 -5.16
C VAL A 251 -27.42 6.13 -6.25
N LEU A 252 -26.81 5.75 -7.37
CA LEU A 252 -26.56 6.66 -8.51
C LEU A 252 -27.85 7.01 -9.28
N ALA A 253 -28.88 6.15 -9.19
CA ALA A 253 -30.18 6.40 -9.83
C ALA A 253 -31.10 7.36 -9.04
N ARG A 254 -30.72 7.76 -7.82
CA ARG A 254 -31.55 8.60 -6.92
C ARG A 254 -31.05 10.02 -6.72
N SER A 255 -30.00 10.42 -7.43
CA SER A 255 -29.58 11.83 -7.43
C SER A 255 -30.33 12.55 -8.55
N PRO A 256 -31.06 13.65 -8.23
CA PRO A 256 -31.85 14.41 -9.19
C PRO A 256 -30.99 15.09 -10.25
#